data_b32ea9aadf7d8b398bc6516614613b92
#
_entry.id   b32ea9aadf7d8b398bc6516614613b92
#
_cell.length_a   1.000
_cell.length_b   1.000
_cell.length_c   1.000
_cell.angle_alpha   90.00
_cell.angle_beta   90.00
_cell.angle_gamma   90.00
#
_symmetry.space_group_name_H-M   'P 1'
#
loop_
_entity.id
_entity.type
_entity.pdbx_description
1 polymer ?
#
loop_
_entity_poly.entity_id
_entity_poly.type
_entity_poly.pdbx_seq_one_letter_code
_entity_poly.pdbx_strand_id
1 'polypeptide(L)'
;MSKALRLSEKWFRFGLWLVAFVFASFLIGLGGTVVRNLPQVEQTLELEDFIDKPAAAKARATIDTARKARLAADEALDQTRLKLNAQRADAASARETFDNWLATRRATQLPAQDAELIRRTAALDALKAAERRALAAVETHQQSALDAKQAEARALRELQALERDAADELDEGLRRQELRVFLYRLALTL
;
A
#
# COMPACT_ATOMS: atom_id res chain seq x y z
N MET A 1 -59.65 -69.84 23.59
CA MET A 1 -59.24 -68.44 23.98
C MET A 1 -57.86 -68.08 23.51
N SER A 2 -57.51 -68.14 22.22
CA SER A 2 -56.11 -67.91 21.78
C SER A 2 -55.94 -67.07 20.52
N LYS A 3 -57.04 -66.58 19.92
CA LYS A 3 -56.93 -65.73 18.73
C LYS A 3 -56.83 -64.22 19.04
N ALA A 4 -57.52 -63.78 20.14
CA ALA A 4 -57.53 -62.37 20.54
C ALA A 4 -56.15 -61.86 21.10
N LEU A 5 -55.42 -62.74 21.81
CA LEU A 5 -54.10 -62.42 22.35
C LEU A 5 -53.04 -62.26 21.27
N ARG A 6 -53.16 -63.05 20.20
CA ARG A 6 -52.21 -62.91 19.07
C ARG A 6 -52.46 -61.67 18.22
N LEU A 7 -53.67 -61.12 18.23
CA LEU A 7 -53.99 -59.88 17.53
C LEU A 7 -53.42 -58.66 18.27
N SER A 8 -53.55 -58.65 19.59
CA SER A 8 -53.02 -57.54 20.42
C SER A 8 -51.50 -57.46 20.38
N GLU A 9 -50.78 -58.61 20.31
CA GLU A 9 -49.33 -58.66 20.21
C GLU A 9 -48.87 -58.15 18.89
N LYS A 10 -49.54 -58.44 17.76
CA LYS A 10 -49.25 -57.92 16.46
C LYS A 10 -49.44 -56.41 16.35
N TRP A 11 -50.53 -55.89 16.95
CA TRP A 11 -50.77 -54.44 16.97
C TRP A 11 -49.81 -53.72 17.89
N PHE A 12 -49.33 -54.28 18.96
CA PHE A 12 -48.32 -53.73 19.83
C PHE A 12 -46.94 -53.65 19.12
N ARG A 13 -46.55 -54.71 18.44
CA ARG A 13 -45.33 -54.74 17.62
C ARG A 13 -45.38 -53.72 16.48
N PHE A 14 -46.53 -53.59 15.81
CA PHE A 14 -46.74 -52.58 14.79
C PHE A 14 -46.66 -51.16 15.35
N GLY A 15 -47.25 -50.90 16.51
CA GLY A 15 -47.13 -49.61 17.20
C GLY A 15 -45.69 -49.25 17.59
N LEU A 16 -44.95 -50.26 18.13
CA LEU A 16 -43.53 -50.07 18.43
C LEU A 16 -42.68 -49.76 17.16
N TRP A 17 -42.98 -50.43 16.05
CA TRP A 17 -42.33 -50.21 14.79
C TRP A 17 -42.63 -48.82 14.22
N LEU A 18 -43.85 -48.36 14.35
CA LEU A 18 -44.25 -47.02 13.91
C LEU A 18 -43.59 -45.93 14.74
N VAL A 19 -43.51 -46.09 16.07
CA VAL A 19 -42.79 -45.17 16.97
C VAL A 19 -41.31 -45.12 16.62
N ALA A 20 -40.69 -46.29 16.40
CA ALA A 20 -39.27 -46.36 15.99
C ALA A 20 -39.01 -45.68 14.63
N PHE A 21 -39.92 -45.83 13.69
CA PHE A 21 -39.82 -45.19 12.37
C PHE A 21 -39.97 -43.66 12.47
N VAL A 22 -40.94 -43.18 13.25
CA VAL A 22 -41.14 -41.74 13.50
C VAL A 22 -39.91 -41.13 14.19
N PHE A 23 -39.37 -41.84 15.19
CA PHE A 23 -38.16 -41.39 15.90
C PHE A 23 -36.93 -41.38 15.00
N ALA A 24 -36.75 -42.41 14.18
CA ALA A 24 -35.66 -42.46 13.20
C ALA A 24 -35.79 -41.34 12.16
N SER A 25 -36.97 -41.08 11.64
CA SER A 25 -37.23 -39.98 10.69
C SER A 25 -36.97 -38.62 11.33
N PHE A 26 -37.31 -38.45 12.61
CA PHE A 26 -37.02 -37.23 13.36
C PHE A 26 -35.51 -37.03 13.55
N LEU A 27 -34.79 -38.09 13.91
CA LEU A 27 -33.30 -38.02 14.04
C LEU A 27 -32.62 -37.73 12.71
N ILE A 28 -33.10 -38.33 11.62
CA ILE A 28 -32.55 -38.05 10.27
C ILE A 28 -32.86 -36.58 9.86
N GLY A 29 -34.06 -36.09 10.16
CA GLY A 29 -34.44 -34.71 9.90
C GLY A 29 -33.60 -33.71 10.71
N LEU A 30 -33.38 -33.98 12.00
CA LEU A 30 -32.50 -33.19 12.86
C LEU A 30 -31.06 -33.22 12.37
N GLY A 31 -30.50 -34.41 12.07
CA GLY A 31 -29.16 -34.55 11.51
C GLY A 31 -28.99 -33.80 10.18
N GLY A 32 -29.98 -33.89 9.30
CA GLY A 32 -29.97 -33.19 8.01
C GLY A 32 -30.02 -31.67 8.13
N THR A 33 -30.76 -31.12 9.10
CA THR A 33 -30.80 -29.68 9.35
C THR A 33 -29.46 -29.16 9.93
N VAL A 34 -28.84 -29.94 10.81
CA VAL A 34 -27.54 -29.62 11.39
C VAL A 34 -26.46 -29.63 10.33
N VAL A 35 -26.38 -30.68 9.51
CA VAL A 35 -25.39 -30.79 8.43
C VAL A 35 -25.57 -29.70 7.36
N ARG A 36 -26.82 -29.32 7.05
CA ARG A 36 -27.11 -28.26 6.08
C ARG A 36 -26.77 -26.86 6.58
N ASN A 37 -26.82 -26.63 7.89
CA ASN A 37 -26.51 -25.32 8.49
C ASN A 37 -25.06 -25.20 8.93
N LEU A 38 -24.28 -26.29 8.98
CA LEU A 38 -22.83 -26.25 9.27
C LEU A 38 -22.04 -25.32 8.31
N PRO A 39 -22.24 -25.34 6.98
CA PRO A 39 -21.51 -24.45 6.06
C PRO A 39 -21.86 -22.98 6.26
N GLN A 40 -23.03 -22.64 6.80
CA GLN A 40 -23.43 -21.26 7.10
C GLN A 40 -22.78 -20.72 8.38
N VAL A 41 -22.32 -21.60 9.26
CA VAL A 41 -21.63 -21.23 10.51
C VAL A 41 -20.12 -21.18 10.32
N GLU A 42 -19.59 -21.88 9.32
CA GLU A 42 -18.16 -21.89 8.91
C GLU A 42 -17.91 -20.98 7.70
N GLN A 43 -18.52 -19.78 7.65
CA GLN A 43 -18.11 -18.80 6.64
C GLN A 43 -16.66 -18.41 6.90
N THR A 44 -15.82 -18.56 5.87
CA THR A 44 -14.46 -18.04 5.90
C THR A 44 -14.55 -16.51 5.94
N LEU A 45 -14.23 -15.93 7.09
CA LEU A 45 -14.09 -14.48 7.23
C LEU A 45 -12.74 -14.09 6.63
N GLU A 46 -12.77 -13.16 5.67
CA GLU A 46 -11.56 -12.65 5.02
C GLU A 46 -11.32 -11.20 5.48
N LEU A 47 -10.05 -10.78 5.47
CA LEU A 47 -9.67 -9.41 5.82
C LEU A 47 -10.43 -8.37 4.98
N GLU A 48 -10.72 -8.72 3.72
CA GLU A 48 -11.45 -7.84 2.79
C GLU A 48 -12.92 -7.59 3.17
N ASP A 49 -13.49 -8.39 4.07
CA ASP A 49 -14.86 -8.21 4.57
C ASP A 49 -14.95 -7.12 5.65
N PHE A 50 -13.83 -6.87 6.33
CA PHE A 50 -13.72 -5.91 7.43
C PHE A 50 -13.05 -4.59 7.02
N ILE A 51 -12.31 -4.57 5.90
CA ILE A 51 -11.66 -3.36 5.45
C ILE A 51 -12.68 -2.37 4.86
N ASP A 52 -12.56 -1.10 5.20
CA ASP A 52 -13.30 -0.03 4.54
C ASP A 52 -12.84 0.08 3.08
N LYS A 53 -13.56 -0.59 2.17
CA LYS A 53 -13.22 -0.67 0.74
C LYS A 53 -13.08 0.71 0.08
N PRO A 54 -13.99 1.68 0.28
CA PRO A 54 -13.83 3.02 -0.27
C PRO A 54 -12.61 3.77 0.29
N ALA A 55 -12.34 3.67 1.60
CA ALA A 55 -11.16 4.28 2.20
C ALA A 55 -9.86 3.64 1.71
N ALA A 56 -9.80 2.31 1.62
CA ALA A 56 -8.66 1.56 1.09
C ALA A 56 -8.40 1.88 -0.39
N ALA A 57 -9.46 1.96 -1.21
CA ALA A 57 -9.34 2.34 -2.62
C ALA A 57 -8.79 3.76 -2.78
N LYS A 58 -9.26 4.71 -1.95
CA LYS A 58 -8.76 6.08 -1.92
C LYS A 58 -7.28 6.13 -1.49
N ALA A 59 -6.91 5.40 -0.45
CA ALA A 59 -5.53 5.32 0.01
C ALA A 59 -4.59 4.75 -1.07
N ARG A 60 -5.00 3.66 -1.74
CA ARG A 60 -4.25 3.07 -2.88
C ARG A 60 -4.08 4.07 -4.03
N ALA A 61 -5.14 4.79 -4.41
CA ALA A 61 -5.06 5.82 -5.45
C ALA A 61 -4.13 6.98 -5.05
N THR A 62 -4.13 7.36 -3.77
CA THR A 62 -3.20 8.37 -3.22
C THR A 62 -1.75 7.89 -3.29
N ILE A 63 -1.49 6.62 -2.94
CA ILE A 63 -0.16 5.99 -3.05
C ILE A 63 0.33 6.02 -4.50
N ASP A 64 -0.51 5.61 -5.45
CA ASP A 64 -0.14 5.60 -6.88
C ASP A 64 0.17 7.01 -7.40
N THR A 65 -0.62 8.01 -6.99
CA THR A 65 -0.38 9.41 -7.35
C THR A 65 0.92 9.93 -6.73
N ALA A 66 1.15 9.67 -5.46
CA ALA A 66 2.36 10.09 -4.75
C ALA A 66 3.61 9.39 -5.31
N ARG A 67 3.50 8.10 -5.66
CA ARG A 67 4.58 7.34 -6.31
C ARG A 67 4.95 7.92 -7.67
N LYS A 68 3.97 8.25 -8.51
CA LYS A 68 4.20 8.90 -9.81
C LYS A 68 4.86 10.27 -9.62
N ALA A 69 4.39 11.06 -8.67
CA ALA A 69 4.98 12.36 -8.36
C ALA A 69 6.43 12.22 -7.87
N ARG A 70 6.74 11.23 -7.03
CA ARG A 70 8.11 10.94 -6.60
C ARG A 70 9.02 10.58 -7.76
N LEU A 71 8.60 9.65 -8.63
CA LEU A 71 9.41 9.26 -9.80
C LEU A 71 9.69 10.45 -10.73
N ALA A 72 8.69 11.28 -10.99
CA ALA A 72 8.85 12.48 -11.80
C ALA A 72 9.81 13.51 -11.14
N ALA A 73 9.72 13.67 -9.81
CA ALA A 73 10.60 14.57 -9.07
C ALA A 73 12.04 14.04 -9.01
N ASP A 74 12.25 12.73 -8.84
CA ASP A 74 13.58 12.11 -8.88
C ASP A 74 14.22 12.27 -10.27
N GLU A 75 13.47 12.04 -11.36
CA GLU A 75 13.94 12.24 -12.71
C GLU A 75 14.31 13.70 -12.99
N ALA A 76 13.47 14.64 -12.57
CA ALA A 76 13.77 16.08 -12.71
C ALA A 76 15.03 16.49 -11.92
N LEU A 77 15.23 15.93 -10.74
CA LEU A 77 16.42 16.13 -9.94
C LEU A 77 17.67 15.62 -10.65
N ASP A 78 17.64 14.41 -11.21
CA ASP A 78 18.78 13.82 -11.90
C ASP A 78 19.13 14.60 -13.17
N GLN A 79 18.15 15.01 -13.95
CA GLN A 79 18.35 15.88 -15.12
C GLN A 79 18.98 17.22 -14.72
N THR A 80 18.55 17.80 -13.59
CA THR A 80 19.07 19.09 -13.13
C THR A 80 20.49 18.94 -12.59
N ARG A 81 20.83 17.83 -11.94
CA ARG A 81 22.21 17.50 -11.53
C ARG A 81 23.15 17.36 -12.72
N LEU A 82 22.70 16.70 -13.80
CA LEU A 82 23.49 16.62 -15.05
C LEU A 82 23.76 18.01 -15.63
N LYS A 83 22.75 18.89 -15.65
CA LYS A 83 22.94 20.30 -16.11
C LYS A 83 23.91 21.06 -15.21
N LEU A 84 23.82 20.90 -13.88
CA LEU A 84 24.76 21.52 -12.95
C LEU A 84 26.19 21.06 -13.21
N ASN A 85 26.39 19.74 -13.41
CA ASN A 85 27.72 19.21 -13.70
C ASN A 85 28.29 19.75 -15.02
N ALA A 86 27.46 19.87 -16.06
CA ALA A 86 27.87 20.50 -17.31
C ALA A 86 28.25 21.97 -17.11
N GLN A 87 27.42 22.76 -16.40
CA GLN A 87 27.73 24.18 -16.13
C GLN A 87 29.00 24.36 -15.28
N ARG A 88 29.31 23.46 -14.36
CA ARG A 88 30.55 23.44 -13.59
C ARG A 88 31.74 23.14 -14.46
N ALA A 89 31.64 22.17 -15.35
CA ALA A 89 32.72 21.85 -16.30
C ALA A 89 32.99 23.00 -17.23
N ASP A 90 31.96 23.64 -17.79
CA ASP A 90 32.07 24.81 -18.64
C ASP A 90 32.76 26.00 -17.94
N ALA A 91 32.32 26.29 -16.71
CA ALA A 91 32.88 27.35 -15.88
C ALA A 91 34.35 27.06 -15.50
N ALA A 92 34.71 25.82 -15.20
CA ALA A 92 36.07 25.41 -14.89
C ALA A 92 36.99 25.54 -16.14
N SER A 93 36.54 25.03 -17.28
CA SER A 93 37.27 25.12 -18.53
C SER A 93 37.47 26.59 -18.99
N ALA A 94 36.42 27.40 -18.87
CA ALA A 94 36.52 28.83 -19.20
C ALA A 94 37.49 29.57 -18.27
N ARG A 95 37.51 29.21 -16.98
CA ARG A 95 38.44 29.76 -16.00
C ARG A 95 39.90 29.39 -16.34
N GLU A 96 40.15 28.11 -16.61
CA GLU A 96 41.46 27.64 -17.00
C GLU A 96 41.96 28.34 -18.29
N THR A 97 41.09 28.46 -19.29
CA THR A 97 41.40 29.20 -20.53
C THR A 97 41.72 30.67 -20.25
N PHE A 98 40.99 31.31 -19.36
CA PHE A 98 41.24 32.69 -18.95
C PHE A 98 42.56 32.84 -18.21
N ASP A 99 42.87 31.95 -17.27
CA ASP A 99 44.11 31.97 -16.48
C ASP A 99 45.33 31.74 -17.39
N ASN A 100 45.26 30.78 -18.34
CA ASN A 100 46.29 30.53 -19.35
C ASN A 100 46.50 31.76 -20.27
N TRP A 101 45.39 32.37 -20.71
CA TRP A 101 45.50 33.60 -21.53
C TRP A 101 46.12 34.74 -20.72
N LEU A 102 45.78 34.92 -19.45
CA LEU A 102 46.32 35.95 -18.58
C LEU A 102 47.85 35.75 -18.36
N ALA A 103 48.27 34.49 -18.17
CA ALA A 103 49.69 34.13 -17.98
C ALA A 103 50.55 34.44 -19.22
N THR A 104 50.00 34.30 -20.41
CA THR A 104 50.73 34.55 -21.68
C THR A 104 50.74 36.03 -22.04
N ARG A 105 49.92 36.84 -21.42
CA ARG A 105 49.78 38.26 -21.75
C ARG A 105 50.61 39.13 -20.81
N ARG A 106 51.37 40.07 -21.37
CA ARG A 106 51.97 41.15 -20.58
C ARG A 106 50.83 42.06 -20.11
N ALA A 107 50.65 42.17 -18.78
CA ALA A 107 49.67 43.05 -18.22
C ALA A 107 49.81 44.49 -18.73
N THR A 108 48.73 45.05 -19.25
CA THR A 108 48.66 46.46 -19.59
C THR A 108 48.64 47.29 -18.33
N GLN A 109 49.28 48.47 -18.34
CA GLN A 109 49.34 49.34 -17.17
C GLN A 109 47.95 49.89 -16.73
N LEU A 110 46.91 49.74 -17.57
CA LEU A 110 45.53 50.18 -17.30
C LEU A 110 44.55 49.05 -17.63
N PRO A 111 44.37 48.06 -16.73
CA PRO A 111 43.51 46.91 -16.95
C PRO A 111 42.03 47.28 -17.23
N ALA A 112 41.55 48.37 -16.71
CA ALA A 112 40.17 48.84 -16.88
C ALA A 112 39.85 49.29 -18.33
N GLN A 113 40.86 49.61 -19.12
CA GLN A 113 40.72 50.00 -20.54
C GLN A 113 40.92 48.84 -21.51
N ASP A 114 41.23 47.65 -21.01
CA ASP A 114 41.43 46.47 -21.83
C ASP A 114 40.10 45.82 -22.17
N ALA A 115 39.57 46.10 -23.32
CA ALA A 115 38.28 45.58 -23.80
C ALA A 115 38.20 44.04 -23.81
N GLU A 116 39.33 43.34 -24.09
CA GLU A 116 39.34 41.88 -24.07
C GLU A 116 39.29 41.30 -22.65
N LEU A 117 39.99 41.93 -21.69
CA LEU A 117 39.92 41.55 -20.28
C LEU A 117 38.50 41.72 -19.74
N ILE A 118 37.88 42.87 -20.01
CA ILE A 118 36.48 43.15 -19.60
C ILE A 118 35.53 42.12 -20.20
N ARG A 119 35.64 41.79 -21.48
CA ARG A 119 34.79 40.80 -22.17
C ARG A 119 34.94 39.42 -21.57
N ARG A 120 36.17 38.94 -21.32
CA ARG A 120 36.44 37.62 -20.74
C ARG A 120 35.99 37.53 -19.29
N THR A 121 36.15 38.56 -18.49
CA THR A 121 35.66 38.62 -17.11
C THR A 121 34.15 38.57 -17.10
N ALA A 122 33.46 39.33 -17.94
CA ALA A 122 32.01 39.30 -18.06
C ALA A 122 31.48 37.91 -18.48
N ALA A 123 32.19 37.20 -19.38
CA ALA A 123 31.85 35.84 -19.79
C ALA A 123 31.97 34.84 -18.60
N LEU A 124 33.05 34.94 -17.80
CA LEU A 124 33.22 34.11 -16.61
C LEU A 124 32.15 34.40 -15.57
N ASP A 125 31.77 35.66 -15.36
CA ASP A 125 30.71 36.03 -14.43
C ASP A 125 29.34 35.49 -14.90
N ALA A 126 29.08 35.48 -16.19
CA ALA A 126 27.88 34.89 -16.77
C ALA A 126 27.81 33.36 -16.52
N LEU A 127 28.93 32.64 -16.70
CA LEU A 127 29.02 31.19 -16.41
C LEU A 127 28.83 30.89 -14.92
N LYS A 128 29.46 31.65 -14.03
CA LYS A 128 29.26 31.54 -12.59
C LYS A 128 27.82 31.83 -12.18
N ALA A 129 27.15 32.78 -12.82
CA ALA A 129 25.74 33.06 -12.59
C ALA A 129 24.85 31.92 -13.09
N ALA A 130 25.21 31.27 -14.21
CA ALA A 130 24.54 30.07 -14.72
C ALA A 130 24.70 28.88 -13.75
N GLU A 131 25.91 28.63 -13.23
CA GLU A 131 26.18 27.60 -12.22
C GLU A 131 25.34 27.82 -10.96
N ARG A 132 25.30 29.04 -10.43
CA ARG A 132 24.48 29.38 -9.23
C ARG A 132 23.00 29.14 -9.48
N ARG A 133 22.48 29.47 -10.67
CA ARG A 133 21.08 29.17 -11.02
C ARG A 133 20.81 27.69 -11.12
N ALA A 134 21.73 26.91 -11.69
CA ALA A 134 21.63 25.47 -11.77
C ALA A 134 21.67 24.82 -10.39
N LEU A 135 22.50 25.32 -9.46
CA LEU A 135 22.55 24.87 -8.07
C LEU A 135 21.24 25.13 -7.35
N ALA A 136 20.67 26.32 -7.44
CA ALA A 136 19.38 26.66 -6.85
C ALA A 136 18.24 25.77 -7.42
N ALA A 137 18.30 25.43 -8.72
CA ALA A 137 17.35 24.50 -9.31
C ALA A 137 17.50 23.07 -8.75
N VAL A 138 18.72 22.59 -8.49
CA VAL A 138 18.95 21.30 -7.82
C VAL A 138 18.33 21.30 -6.42
N GLU A 139 18.54 22.35 -5.64
CA GLU A 139 17.97 22.48 -4.28
C GLU A 139 16.43 22.44 -4.32
N THR A 140 15.82 23.15 -5.26
CA THR A 140 14.36 23.16 -5.45
C THR A 140 13.83 21.76 -5.81
N HIS A 141 14.45 21.06 -6.75
CA HIS A 141 14.01 19.71 -7.14
C HIS A 141 14.32 18.68 -6.05
N GLN A 142 15.40 18.85 -5.29
CA GLN A 142 15.70 18.00 -4.14
C GLN A 142 14.62 18.13 -3.05
N GLN A 143 14.15 19.34 -2.75
CA GLN A 143 13.07 19.54 -1.83
C GLN A 143 11.77 18.90 -2.35
N SER A 144 11.44 19.09 -3.62
CA SER A 144 10.27 18.48 -4.25
C SER A 144 10.31 16.94 -4.18
N ALA A 145 11.47 16.32 -4.41
CA ALA A 145 11.64 14.87 -4.29
C ALA A 145 11.45 14.38 -2.84
N LEU A 146 11.95 15.11 -1.85
CA LEU A 146 11.73 14.81 -0.44
C LEU A 146 10.26 14.92 -0.04
N ASP A 147 9.57 15.97 -0.50
CA ASP A 147 8.15 16.19 -0.20
C ASP A 147 7.29 15.07 -0.82
N ALA A 148 7.58 14.70 -2.07
CA ALA A 148 6.89 13.60 -2.73
C ALA A 148 7.13 12.25 -2.03
N LYS A 149 8.36 11.96 -1.59
CA LYS A 149 8.69 10.76 -0.81
C LYS A 149 7.95 10.72 0.52
N GLN A 150 7.86 11.87 1.22
CA GLN A 150 7.10 11.96 2.47
C GLN A 150 5.59 11.78 2.25
N ALA A 151 5.06 12.28 1.13
CA ALA A 151 3.66 12.09 0.76
C ALA A 151 3.34 10.61 0.50
N GLU A 152 4.19 9.89 -0.25
CA GLU A 152 4.07 8.44 -0.45
C GLU A 152 4.11 7.68 0.88
N ALA A 153 5.07 8.01 1.75
CA ALA A 153 5.20 7.35 3.06
C ALA A 153 4.01 7.61 3.98
N ARG A 154 3.37 8.78 3.90
CA ARG A 154 2.13 9.08 4.65
C ARG A 154 0.98 8.25 4.14
N ALA A 155 0.77 8.20 2.82
CA ALA A 155 -0.29 7.43 2.21
C ALA A 155 -0.15 5.91 2.49
N LEU A 156 1.07 5.38 2.49
CA LEU A 156 1.34 3.98 2.88
C LEU A 156 0.96 3.70 4.34
N ARG A 157 1.26 4.64 5.26
CA ARG A 157 0.88 4.48 6.68
C ARG A 157 -0.63 4.51 6.87
N GLU A 158 -1.35 5.34 6.12
CA GLU A 158 -2.82 5.37 6.15
C GLU A 158 -3.41 4.02 5.72
N LEU A 159 -2.92 3.43 4.62
CA LEU A 159 -3.36 2.11 4.19
C LEU A 159 -3.06 1.04 5.24
N GLN A 160 -1.84 1.05 5.80
CA GLN A 160 -1.46 0.11 6.85
C GLN A 160 -2.29 0.26 8.13
N ALA A 161 -2.73 1.46 8.47
CA ALA A 161 -3.64 1.68 9.60
C ALA A 161 -5.00 1.02 9.32
N LEU A 162 -5.58 1.26 8.13
CA LEU A 162 -6.84 0.63 7.73
C LEU A 162 -6.76 -0.92 7.72
N GLU A 163 -5.64 -1.47 7.26
CA GLU A 163 -5.42 -2.92 7.24
C GLU A 163 -5.25 -3.50 8.66
N ARG A 164 -4.64 -2.76 9.58
CA ARG A 164 -4.53 -3.18 11.00
C ARG A 164 -5.88 -3.14 11.69
N ASP A 165 -6.64 -2.06 11.52
CA ASP A 165 -7.97 -1.94 12.10
C ASP A 165 -8.89 -3.07 11.60
N ALA A 166 -8.82 -3.38 10.29
CA ALA A 166 -9.56 -4.50 9.71
C ALA A 166 -9.08 -5.87 10.25
N ALA A 167 -7.78 -6.04 10.52
CA ALA A 167 -7.24 -7.27 11.10
C ALA A 167 -7.71 -7.47 12.55
N ASP A 168 -7.76 -6.42 13.35
CA ASP A 168 -8.28 -6.46 14.71
C ASP A 168 -9.78 -6.82 14.73
N GLU A 169 -10.57 -6.25 13.81
CA GLU A 169 -11.99 -6.60 13.64
C GLU A 169 -12.20 -8.05 13.16
N LEU A 170 -11.33 -8.53 12.25
CA LEU A 170 -11.33 -9.93 11.80
C LEU A 170 -11.05 -10.88 12.98
N ASP A 171 -10.05 -10.59 13.80
CA ASP A 171 -9.71 -11.40 14.97
C ASP A 171 -10.88 -11.48 15.97
N GLU A 172 -11.56 -10.36 16.20
CA GLU A 172 -12.79 -10.37 17.02
C GLU A 172 -13.92 -11.17 16.36
N GLY A 173 -14.08 -11.05 15.05
CA GLY A 173 -15.06 -11.81 14.27
C GLY A 173 -14.81 -13.32 14.37
N LEU A 174 -13.57 -13.76 14.22
CA LEU A 174 -13.14 -15.15 14.36
C LEU A 174 -13.41 -15.69 15.77
N ARG A 175 -13.05 -14.95 16.82
CA ARG A 175 -13.35 -15.34 18.21
C ARG A 175 -14.86 -15.50 18.47
N ARG A 176 -15.68 -14.58 17.95
CA ARG A 176 -17.13 -14.68 18.05
C ARG A 176 -17.69 -15.89 17.29
N GLN A 177 -17.10 -16.20 16.14
CA GLN A 177 -17.47 -17.37 15.34
C GLN A 177 -17.09 -18.67 16.06
N GLU A 178 -15.89 -18.77 16.61
CA GLU A 178 -15.43 -19.93 17.39
C GLU A 178 -16.34 -20.21 18.60
N LEU A 179 -16.71 -19.16 19.36
CA LEU A 179 -17.64 -19.27 20.47
C LEU A 179 -19.02 -19.78 19.99
N ARG A 180 -19.50 -19.27 18.86
CA ARG A 180 -20.78 -19.69 18.28
C ARG A 180 -20.74 -21.16 17.85
N VAL A 181 -19.67 -21.58 17.17
CA VAL A 181 -19.45 -22.98 16.78
C VAL A 181 -19.34 -23.87 18.00
N PHE A 182 -18.61 -23.44 19.02
CA PHE A 182 -18.49 -24.18 20.29
C PHE A 182 -19.86 -24.37 20.98
N LEU A 183 -20.66 -23.31 21.09
CA LEU A 183 -21.99 -23.38 21.68
C LEU A 183 -22.94 -24.29 20.88
N TYR A 184 -22.88 -24.25 19.55
CA TYR A 184 -23.62 -25.15 18.67
C TYR A 184 -23.22 -26.62 18.89
N ARG A 185 -21.92 -26.91 18.97
CA ARG A 185 -21.42 -28.26 19.26
C ARG A 185 -21.84 -28.74 20.64
N LEU A 186 -21.77 -27.87 21.64
CA LEU A 186 -22.22 -28.18 23.01
C LEU A 186 -23.70 -28.48 23.06
N ALA A 187 -24.55 -27.67 22.41
CA ALA A 187 -25.99 -27.89 22.35
C ALA A 187 -26.39 -29.19 21.61
N LEU A 188 -25.51 -29.68 20.73
CA LEU A 188 -25.77 -30.94 20.00
C LEU A 188 -25.38 -32.19 20.80
N THR A 189 -24.51 -32.05 21.82
CA THR A 189 -23.97 -33.13 22.63
C THR A 189 -24.77 -33.32 23.95
N LEU A 190 -25.63 -32.38 24.31
CA LEU A 190 -26.57 -32.47 25.43
C LEU A 190 -27.92 -32.98 24.98
#